data_8b69e25e9c656f2cab16b0b0c3e05e10
#
_entry.id   8b69e25e9c656f2cab16b0b0c3e05e10
#
_cell.length_a   1.000
_cell.length_b   1.000
_cell.length_c   1.000
_cell.angle_alpha   90.00
_cell.angle_beta   90.00
_cell.angle_gamma   90.00
#
_symmetry.space_group_name_H-M   'P 1'
#
loop_
_entity.id
_entity.type
_entity.pdbx_description
1 polymer ?
#
loop_
_entity_poly.entity_id
_entity_poly.type
_entity_poly.pdbx_seq_one_letter_code
_entity_poly.pdbx_strand_id
1 'polypeptide(L)'
;MSYVSRQWSRSELAQQLRNEIMGYFGAASDFDERVAKKLKLGRTDMRCLDLIGRLGPLTAGRLADESGLTTGAVTFILDRLEEAGMVTRRRDTEDRRRVWVEIVPEAQQRLQRLQQPVADEMRQVASQFKVDELQVVRDFMRQAKEVFQRQVRDAVHEAMHGGGGRTERSRADEGDDGADDDGDDGQHRGEGPAAGK
;
A
#
# COMPACT_ATOMS: atom_id res chain seq x y z
N MET A 1 35.67 9.41 -16.85
CA MET A 1 35.45 10.09 -15.56
C MET A 1 36.08 9.23 -14.48
N SER A 2 37.19 9.74 -13.85
CA SER A 2 37.86 9.00 -12.77
C SER A 2 36.96 8.98 -11.54
N TYR A 3 36.44 7.83 -11.16
CA TYR A 3 35.87 7.61 -9.84
C TYR A 3 36.99 7.76 -8.82
N VAL A 4 37.06 8.92 -8.18
CA VAL A 4 37.84 9.07 -6.95
C VAL A 4 37.29 8.04 -5.99
N SER A 5 38.09 7.05 -5.64
CA SER A 5 37.73 6.00 -4.68
C SER A 5 37.62 6.62 -3.28
N ARG A 6 36.47 7.25 -3.01
CA ARG A 6 36.07 7.60 -1.65
C ARG A 6 35.88 6.29 -0.91
N GLN A 7 36.73 6.00 0.05
CA GLN A 7 36.54 4.82 0.91
C GLN A 7 35.33 5.08 1.80
N TRP A 8 34.16 4.59 1.36
CA TRP A 8 32.93 4.62 2.15
C TRP A 8 33.03 3.54 3.24
N SER A 9 32.67 3.88 4.47
CA SER A 9 32.38 2.86 5.46
C SER A 9 31.12 2.06 5.05
N ARG A 10 31.00 0.83 5.52
CA ARG A 10 29.82 -0.01 5.24
C ARG A 10 28.52 0.66 5.70
N SER A 11 28.54 1.39 6.82
CA SER A 11 27.39 2.11 7.36
C SER A 11 26.96 3.30 6.46
N GLU A 12 27.93 4.08 5.97
CA GLU A 12 27.66 5.19 5.05
C GLU A 12 27.07 4.70 3.75
N LEU A 13 27.65 3.64 3.16
CA LEU A 13 27.13 3.07 1.92
C LEU A 13 25.73 2.48 2.10
N ALA A 14 25.46 1.78 3.20
CA ALA A 14 24.15 1.25 3.51
C ALA A 14 23.08 2.37 3.66
N GLN A 15 23.47 3.50 4.27
CA GLN A 15 22.58 4.66 4.40
C GLN A 15 22.28 5.30 3.04
N GLN A 16 23.28 5.47 2.18
CA GLN A 16 23.09 5.98 0.82
C GLN A 16 22.20 5.06 0.00
N LEU A 17 22.49 3.76 0.03
CA LEU A 17 21.68 2.76 -0.67
C LEU A 17 20.19 2.80 -0.23
N ARG A 18 19.94 2.96 1.07
CA ARG A 18 18.59 3.15 1.57
C ARG A 18 17.93 4.40 0.96
N ASN A 19 18.63 5.52 0.88
CA ASN A 19 18.12 6.76 0.32
C ASN A 19 17.81 6.60 -1.18
N GLU A 20 18.69 5.92 -1.94
CA GLU A 20 18.46 5.64 -3.37
C GLU A 20 17.25 4.72 -3.59
N ILE A 21 17.07 3.72 -2.73
CA ILE A 21 15.90 2.85 -2.79
C ILE A 21 14.60 3.64 -2.54
N MET A 22 14.60 4.53 -1.55
CA MET A 22 13.41 5.37 -1.27
C MET A 22 13.14 6.34 -2.42
N GLY A 23 14.18 6.93 -3.01
CA GLY A 23 14.08 7.76 -4.21
C GLY A 23 13.51 6.98 -5.41
N TYR A 24 13.99 5.76 -5.62
CA TYR A 24 13.49 4.88 -6.67
C TYR A 24 11.99 4.57 -6.50
N PHE A 25 11.53 4.26 -5.28
CA PHE A 25 10.11 4.04 -5.01
C PHE A 25 9.26 5.28 -5.30
N GLY A 26 9.74 6.47 -4.96
CA GLY A 26 9.07 7.72 -5.31
C GLY A 26 8.93 7.88 -6.82
N ALA A 27 10.03 7.77 -7.56
CA ALA A 27 10.03 7.92 -9.02
C ALA A 27 9.17 6.85 -9.72
N ALA A 28 9.22 5.60 -9.27
CA ALA A 28 8.38 4.52 -9.79
C ALA A 28 6.88 4.80 -9.54
N SER A 29 6.52 5.28 -8.35
CA SER A 29 5.15 5.65 -8.02
C SER A 29 4.63 6.81 -8.90
N ASP A 30 5.46 7.83 -9.14
CA ASP A 30 5.12 8.96 -10.02
C ASP A 30 4.90 8.51 -11.47
N PHE A 31 5.73 7.56 -11.93
CA PHE A 31 5.57 6.96 -13.26
C PHE A 31 4.25 6.20 -13.36
N ASP A 32 3.94 5.34 -12.39
CA ASP A 32 2.71 4.55 -12.34
C ASP A 32 1.47 5.47 -12.31
N GLU A 33 1.53 6.59 -11.57
CA GLU A 33 0.45 7.57 -11.55
C GLU A 33 0.23 8.24 -12.93
N ARG A 34 1.32 8.55 -13.65
CA ARG A 34 1.23 9.09 -15.02
C ARG A 34 0.62 8.09 -16.00
N VAL A 35 0.99 6.80 -15.87
CA VAL A 35 0.40 5.71 -16.66
C VAL A 35 -1.09 5.59 -16.35
N ALA A 36 -1.46 5.57 -15.06
CA ALA A 36 -2.85 5.52 -14.61
C ALA A 36 -3.69 6.67 -15.19
N LYS A 37 -3.19 7.90 -15.12
CA LYS A 37 -3.84 9.09 -15.72
C LYS A 37 -4.05 8.95 -17.24
N LYS A 38 -3.07 8.43 -17.97
CA LYS A 38 -3.20 8.18 -19.43
C LYS A 38 -4.25 7.12 -19.73
N LEU A 39 -4.45 6.17 -18.84
CA LEU A 39 -5.45 5.12 -18.96
C LEU A 39 -6.81 5.51 -18.36
N LYS A 40 -6.91 6.68 -17.72
CA LYS A 40 -8.08 7.16 -16.96
C LYS A 40 -8.47 6.21 -15.82
N LEU A 41 -7.47 5.60 -15.18
CA LEU A 41 -7.62 4.65 -14.08
C LEU A 41 -7.18 5.28 -12.76
N GLY A 42 -7.77 4.83 -11.66
CA GLY A 42 -7.31 5.15 -10.31
C GLY A 42 -6.11 4.29 -9.89
N ARG A 43 -5.42 4.69 -8.81
CA ARG A 43 -4.28 3.94 -8.24
C ARG A 43 -4.67 2.51 -7.88
N THR A 44 -5.84 2.33 -7.26
CA THR A 44 -6.33 1.01 -6.85
C THR A 44 -6.68 0.14 -8.06
N ASP A 45 -7.23 0.73 -9.12
CA ASP A 45 -7.51 0.02 -10.37
C ASP A 45 -6.22 -0.49 -11.01
N MET A 46 -5.18 0.36 -11.07
CA MET A 46 -3.85 -0.02 -11.57
C MET A 46 -3.22 -1.14 -10.76
N ARG A 47 -3.34 -1.11 -9.41
CA ARG A 47 -2.85 -2.17 -8.54
C ARG A 47 -3.57 -3.50 -8.81
N CYS A 48 -4.89 -3.49 -8.98
CA CYS A 48 -5.65 -4.69 -9.33
C CYS A 48 -5.27 -5.20 -10.72
N LEU A 49 -5.11 -4.30 -11.70
CA LEU A 49 -4.69 -4.64 -13.05
C LEU A 49 -3.29 -5.28 -13.07
N ASP A 50 -2.33 -4.75 -12.30
CA ASP A 50 -1.01 -5.33 -12.14
C ASP A 50 -1.06 -6.74 -11.50
N LEU A 51 -1.91 -6.94 -10.49
CA LEU A 51 -2.12 -8.27 -9.89
C LEU A 51 -2.66 -9.28 -10.93
N ILE A 52 -3.66 -8.88 -11.72
CA ILE A 52 -4.21 -9.73 -12.79
C ILE A 52 -3.13 -10.05 -13.83
N GLY A 53 -2.32 -9.06 -14.21
CA GLY A 53 -1.22 -9.26 -15.17
C GLY A 53 -0.13 -10.21 -14.70
N ARG A 54 0.22 -10.15 -13.41
CA ARG A 54 1.28 -10.98 -12.81
C ARG A 54 0.85 -12.39 -12.47
N LEU A 55 -0.40 -12.56 -12.01
CA LEU A 55 -0.90 -13.85 -11.54
C LEU A 55 -1.63 -14.64 -12.63
N GLY A 56 -1.92 -14.00 -13.77
CA GLY A 56 -2.72 -14.55 -14.84
C GLY A 56 -4.22 -14.47 -14.54
N PRO A 57 -5.07 -15.19 -15.28
CA PRO A 57 -6.50 -15.22 -15.03
C PRO A 57 -6.81 -15.63 -13.60
N LEU A 58 -7.66 -14.85 -12.90
CA LEU A 58 -8.02 -15.11 -11.52
C LEU A 58 -9.48 -14.72 -11.25
N THR A 59 -10.05 -15.26 -10.17
CA THR A 59 -11.41 -14.90 -9.77
C THR A 59 -11.43 -13.62 -8.94
N ALA A 60 -12.61 -12.96 -8.88
CA ALA A 60 -12.79 -11.76 -8.06
C ALA A 60 -12.47 -12.03 -6.57
N GLY A 61 -12.82 -13.21 -6.06
CA GLY A 61 -12.48 -13.60 -4.68
C GLY A 61 -10.96 -13.67 -4.47
N ARG A 62 -10.24 -14.34 -5.37
CA ARG A 62 -8.78 -14.40 -5.29
C ARG A 62 -8.14 -13.02 -5.44
N LEU A 63 -8.67 -12.15 -6.30
CA LEU A 63 -8.18 -10.77 -6.41
C LEU A 63 -8.41 -10.00 -5.10
N ALA A 64 -9.52 -10.23 -4.40
CA ALA A 64 -9.77 -9.63 -3.09
C ALA A 64 -8.73 -10.09 -2.06
N ASP A 65 -8.45 -11.38 -1.99
CA ASP A 65 -7.44 -11.95 -1.09
C ASP A 65 -6.05 -11.38 -1.37
N GLU A 66 -5.63 -11.35 -2.64
CA GLU A 66 -4.30 -10.89 -3.06
C GLU A 66 -4.12 -9.35 -2.92
N SER A 67 -5.21 -8.58 -3.07
CA SER A 67 -5.19 -7.12 -2.97
C SER A 67 -5.40 -6.60 -1.55
N GLY A 68 -5.95 -7.42 -0.64
CA GLY A 68 -6.40 -7.01 0.68
C GLY A 68 -7.66 -6.11 0.66
N LEU A 69 -8.43 -6.18 -0.41
CA LEU A 69 -9.68 -5.42 -0.58
C LEU A 69 -10.89 -6.30 -0.27
N THR A 70 -12.02 -5.66 0.06
CA THR A 70 -13.30 -6.39 0.18
C THR A 70 -13.79 -6.85 -1.19
N THR A 71 -14.55 -7.95 -1.23
CA THR A 71 -15.16 -8.47 -2.46
C THR A 71 -16.04 -7.44 -3.18
N GLY A 72 -16.77 -6.61 -2.42
CA GLY A 72 -17.58 -5.53 -2.98
C GLY A 72 -16.73 -4.45 -3.66
N ALA A 73 -15.62 -4.04 -3.03
CA ALA A 73 -14.69 -3.09 -3.62
C ALA A 73 -14.05 -3.64 -4.91
N VAL A 74 -13.65 -4.93 -4.91
CA VAL A 74 -13.10 -5.60 -6.09
C VAL A 74 -14.12 -5.66 -7.22
N THR A 75 -15.40 -5.98 -6.93
CA THR A 75 -16.44 -6.00 -7.95
C THR A 75 -16.55 -4.63 -8.64
N PHE A 76 -16.60 -3.56 -7.86
CA PHE A 76 -16.68 -2.19 -8.39
C PHE A 76 -15.45 -1.78 -9.22
N ILE A 77 -14.25 -2.21 -8.79
CA ILE A 77 -13.00 -1.99 -9.53
C ILE A 77 -13.03 -2.75 -10.86
N LEU A 78 -13.46 -4.01 -10.83
CA LEU A 78 -13.53 -4.83 -12.05
C LEU A 78 -14.55 -4.28 -13.05
N ASP A 79 -15.68 -3.71 -12.59
CA ASP A 79 -16.65 -3.05 -13.46
C ASP A 79 -16.01 -1.86 -14.19
N ARG A 80 -15.26 -1.01 -13.46
CA ARG A 80 -14.53 0.11 -14.08
C ARG A 80 -13.44 -0.34 -15.04
N LEU A 81 -12.69 -1.38 -14.69
CA LEU A 81 -11.64 -1.93 -15.55
C LEU A 81 -12.22 -2.55 -16.83
N GLU A 82 -13.38 -3.18 -16.74
CA GLU A 82 -14.09 -3.74 -17.89
C GLU A 82 -14.66 -2.63 -18.78
N GLU A 83 -15.28 -1.59 -18.18
CA GLU A 83 -15.75 -0.40 -18.89
C GLU A 83 -14.60 0.34 -19.60
N ALA A 84 -13.41 0.39 -18.99
CA ALA A 84 -12.21 0.95 -19.58
C ALA A 84 -11.57 0.05 -20.68
N GLY A 85 -12.12 -1.14 -20.92
CA GLY A 85 -11.61 -2.13 -21.87
C GLY A 85 -10.25 -2.72 -21.48
N MET A 86 -9.95 -2.76 -20.18
CA MET A 86 -8.68 -3.26 -19.66
C MET A 86 -8.75 -4.75 -19.32
N VAL A 87 -9.89 -5.21 -18.86
CA VAL A 87 -10.12 -6.62 -18.50
C VAL A 87 -11.39 -7.14 -19.14
N THR A 88 -11.53 -8.45 -19.18
CA THR A 88 -12.76 -9.14 -19.55
C THR A 88 -13.06 -10.23 -18.54
N ARG A 89 -14.35 -10.50 -18.35
CA ARG A 89 -14.85 -11.59 -17.51
C ARG A 89 -15.26 -12.77 -18.38
N ARG A 90 -14.73 -13.94 -18.08
CA ARG A 90 -15.04 -15.19 -18.78
C ARG A 90 -15.56 -16.21 -17.78
N ARG A 91 -16.71 -16.81 -18.06
CA ARG A 91 -17.22 -17.92 -17.27
C ARG A 91 -16.35 -19.15 -17.50
N ASP A 92 -16.11 -19.91 -16.44
CA ASP A 92 -15.43 -21.19 -16.50
C ASP A 92 -16.27 -22.19 -17.29
N THR A 93 -15.60 -23.03 -18.06
CA THR A 93 -16.27 -24.06 -18.88
C THR A 93 -16.71 -25.29 -18.07
N GLU A 94 -16.00 -25.59 -16.99
CA GLU A 94 -16.26 -26.76 -16.14
C GLU A 94 -17.16 -26.39 -14.94
N ASP A 95 -16.90 -25.23 -14.30
CA ASP A 95 -17.68 -24.74 -13.18
C ASP A 95 -18.28 -23.36 -13.49
N ARG A 96 -19.52 -23.33 -13.97
CA ARG A 96 -20.25 -22.10 -14.32
C ARG A 96 -20.40 -21.10 -13.18
N ARG A 97 -20.10 -21.49 -11.94
CA ARG A 97 -20.08 -20.59 -10.78
C ARG A 97 -18.83 -19.74 -10.73
N ARG A 98 -17.78 -20.16 -11.42
CA ARG A 98 -16.51 -19.44 -11.49
C ARG A 98 -16.52 -18.44 -12.63
N VAL A 99 -16.09 -17.22 -12.33
CA VAL A 99 -15.86 -16.17 -13.32
C VAL A 99 -14.39 -15.77 -13.23
N TRP A 100 -13.70 -16.01 -14.33
CA TRP A 100 -12.30 -15.61 -14.50
C TRP A 100 -12.22 -14.18 -15.03
N VAL A 101 -11.26 -13.44 -14.52
CA VAL A 101 -10.92 -12.09 -14.97
C VAL A 101 -9.54 -12.15 -15.58
N GLU A 102 -9.39 -11.63 -16.79
CA GLU A 102 -8.13 -11.59 -17.53
C GLU A 102 -7.97 -10.25 -18.24
N ILE A 103 -6.71 -9.86 -18.49
CA ILE A 103 -6.42 -8.62 -19.24
C ILE A 103 -6.75 -8.86 -20.72
N VAL A 104 -7.43 -7.89 -21.32
CA VAL A 104 -7.70 -7.89 -22.78
C VAL A 104 -6.38 -7.75 -23.52
N PRO A 105 -6.12 -8.52 -24.60
CA PRO A 105 -4.85 -8.47 -25.35
C PRO A 105 -4.46 -7.06 -25.82
N GLU A 106 -5.41 -6.26 -26.26
CA GLU A 106 -5.21 -4.88 -26.69
C GLU A 106 -4.79 -3.98 -25.53
N ALA A 107 -5.39 -4.18 -24.35
CA ALA A 107 -5.01 -3.49 -23.12
C ALA A 107 -3.59 -3.86 -22.68
N GLN A 108 -3.23 -5.13 -22.80
CA GLN A 108 -1.87 -5.59 -22.49
C GLN A 108 -0.83 -4.93 -23.42
N GLN A 109 -1.10 -4.85 -24.71
CA GLN A 109 -0.26 -4.14 -25.67
C GLN A 109 -0.17 -2.64 -25.36
N ARG A 110 -1.27 -2.03 -24.92
CA ARG A 110 -1.31 -0.61 -24.55
C ARG A 110 -0.45 -0.36 -23.30
N LEU A 111 -0.54 -1.20 -22.28
CA LEU A 111 0.30 -1.15 -21.09
C LEU A 111 1.79 -1.32 -21.45
N GLN A 112 2.11 -2.32 -22.24
CA GLN A 112 3.48 -2.56 -22.70
C GLN A 112 4.05 -1.33 -23.43
N ARG A 113 3.32 -0.72 -24.35
CA ARG A 113 3.77 0.50 -25.05
C ARG A 113 4.05 1.66 -24.10
N LEU A 114 3.29 1.80 -23.01
CA LEU A 114 3.51 2.85 -22.01
C LEU A 114 4.73 2.58 -21.13
N GLN A 115 5.05 1.32 -20.86
CA GLN A 115 6.15 0.89 -20.00
C GLN A 115 7.46 0.68 -20.78
N GLN A 116 7.38 0.42 -22.08
CA GLN A 116 8.52 0.07 -22.93
C GLN A 116 9.67 1.10 -22.87
N PRO A 117 9.45 2.43 -22.90
CA PRO A 117 10.53 3.40 -22.85
C PRO A 117 11.37 3.26 -21.57
N VAL A 118 10.73 3.07 -20.41
CA VAL A 118 11.44 2.85 -19.13
C VAL A 118 12.21 1.54 -19.16
N ALA A 119 11.61 0.46 -19.69
CA ALA A 119 12.28 -0.83 -19.82
C ALA A 119 13.51 -0.76 -20.73
N ASP A 120 13.46 0.03 -21.80
CA ASP A 120 14.58 0.23 -22.71
C ASP A 120 15.72 1.01 -22.06
N GLU A 121 15.41 2.11 -21.38
CA GLU A 121 16.40 2.90 -20.64
C GLU A 121 17.01 2.10 -19.50
N MET A 122 16.24 1.32 -18.75
CA MET A 122 16.76 0.43 -17.71
C MET A 122 17.69 -0.64 -18.26
N ARG A 123 17.44 -1.16 -19.48
CA ARG A 123 18.39 -2.06 -20.16
C ARG A 123 19.71 -1.37 -20.51
N GLN A 124 19.68 -0.11 -20.94
CA GLN A 124 20.88 0.68 -21.20
C GLN A 124 21.66 0.92 -19.90
N VAL A 125 20.99 1.25 -18.80
CA VAL A 125 21.65 1.37 -17.48
C VAL A 125 22.30 0.04 -17.11
N ALA A 126 21.59 -1.07 -17.22
CA ALA A 126 22.13 -2.40 -16.89
C ALA A 126 23.33 -2.79 -17.76
N SER A 127 23.37 -2.36 -19.02
CA SER A 127 24.52 -2.66 -19.92
C SER A 127 25.85 -2.03 -19.49
N GLN A 128 25.83 -1.08 -18.55
CA GLN A 128 27.02 -0.44 -18.02
C GLN A 128 27.70 -1.25 -16.90
N PHE A 129 27.02 -2.29 -16.42
CA PHE A 129 27.50 -3.14 -15.32
C PHE A 129 27.94 -4.50 -15.84
N LYS A 130 28.91 -5.10 -15.16
CA LYS A 130 29.32 -6.48 -15.44
C LYS A 130 28.25 -7.45 -14.94
N VAL A 131 28.31 -8.69 -15.46
CA VAL A 131 27.34 -9.73 -15.11
C VAL A 131 27.35 -10.06 -13.62
N ASP A 132 28.52 -10.15 -13.00
CA ASP A 132 28.69 -10.40 -11.57
C ASP A 132 28.15 -9.23 -10.71
N GLU A 133 28.36 -7.99 -11.13
CA GLU A 133 27.78 -6.80 -10.48
C GLU A 133 26.24 -6.82 -10.54
N LEU A 134 25.67 -7.14 -11.71
CA LEU A 134 24.22 -7.30 -11.87
C LEU A 134 23.65 -8.42 -11.03
N GLN A 135 24.40 -9.52 -10.84
CA GLN A 135 23.98 -10.60 -9.94
C GLN A 135 23.87 -10.10 -8.49
N VAL A 136 24.84 -9.32 -8.01
CA VAL A 136 24.78 -8.73 -6.67
C VAL A 136 23.59 -7.78 -6.52
N VAL A 137 23.37 -6.89 -7.49
CA VAL A 137 22.21 -5.99 -7.50
C VAL A 137 20.88 -6.77 -7.49
N ARG A 138 20.76 -7.78 -8.34
CA ARG A 138 19.57 -8.64 -8.38
C ARG A 138 19.30 -9.33 -7.03
N ASP A 139 20.33 -9.88 -6.41
CA ASP A 139 20.20 -10.61 -5.15
C ASP A 139 19.85 -9.66 -3.99
N PHE A 140 20.44 -8.48 -3.98
CA PHE A 140 20.07 -7.42 -3.05
C PHE A 140 18.60 -7.00 -3.21
N MET A 141 18.15 -6.71 -4.43
CA MET A 141 16.76 -6.31 -4.70
C MET A 141 15.75 -7.40 -4.35
N ARG A 142 16.12 -8.67 -4.55
CA ARG A 142 15.28 -9.80 -4.12
C ARG A 142 15.11 -9.82 -2.61
N GLN A 143 16.21 -9.71 -1.85
CA GLN A 143 16.17 -9.68 -0.39
C GLN A 143 15.41 -8.45 0.14
N ALA A 144 15.63 -7.27 -0.43
CA ALA A 144 14.91 -6.07 -0.08
C ALA A 144 13.39 -6.23 -0.28
N LYS A 145 12.96 -6.81 -1.41
CA LYS A 145 11.54 -7.13 -1.66
C LYS A 145 10.96 -8.06 -0.59
N GLU A 146 11.71 -9.09 -0.20
CA GLU A 146 11.26 -10.06 0.82
C GLU A 146 11.06 -9.39 2.19
N VAL A 147 11.91 -8.39 2.55
CA VAL A 147 11.73 -7.60 3.77
C VAL A 147 10.39 -6.86 3.74
N PHE A 148 10.06 -6.15 2.67
CA PHE A 148 8.77 -5.45 2.56
C PHE A 148 7.58 -6.41 2.59
N GLN A 149 7.67 -7.54 1.88
CA GLN A 149 6.61 -8.54 1.88
C GLN A 149 6.36 -9.14 3.26
N ARG A 150 7.42 -9.37 4.04
CA ARG A 150 7.31 -9.85 5.42
C ARG A 150 6.63 -8.82 6.31
N GLN A 151 7.06 -7.55 6.27
CA GLN A 151 6.44 -6.48 7.06
C GLN A 151 4.94 -6.30 6.75
N VAL A 152 4.54 -6.42 5.49
CA VAL A 152 3.12 -6.37 5.12
C VAL A 152 2.35 -7.56 5.71
N ARG A 153 2.91 -8.78 5.66
CA ARG A 153 2.26 -9.96 6.26
C ARG A 153 2.12 -9.82 7.78
N ASP A 154 3.17 -9.35 8.44
CA ASP A 154 3.20 -9.17 9.90
C ASP A 154 2.15 -8.13 10.34
N ALA A 155 2.06 -6.99 9.64
CA ALA A 155 1.07 -5.95 9.90
C ALA A 155 -0.39 -6.45 9.68
N VAL A 156 -0.62 -7.27 8.66
CA VAL A 156 -1.93 -7.89 8.42
C VAL A 156 -2.27 -8.88 9.54
N HIS A 157 -1.30 -9.68 9.97
CA HIS A 157 -1.48 -10.64 11.07
C HIS A 157 -1.82 -9.93 12.39
N GLU A 158 -1.11 -8.85 12.73
CA GLU A 158 -1.39 -8.04 13.91
C GLU A 158 -2.78 -7.40 13.85
N ALA A 159 -3.21 -6.89 12.68
CA ALA A 159 -4.53 -6.30 12.51
C ALA A 159 -5.66 -7.34 12.69
N MET A 160 -5.44 -8.59 12.30
CA MET A 160 -6.42 -9.67 12.44
C MET A 160 -6.48 -10.23 13.89
N HIS A 161 -5.39 -10.18 14.65
CA HIS A 161 -5.30 -10.80 15.98
C HIS A 161 -5.19 -9.78 17.12
N GLY A 162 -4.94 -8.50 16.82
CA GLY A 162 -4.80 -7.42 17.81
C GLY A 162 -6.12 -6.77 18.27
N GLY A 163 -7.28 -7.20 17.77
CA GLY A 163 -8.60 -6.66 18.13
C GLY A 163 -9.20 -7.17 19.45
N GLY A 164 -8.50 -8.02 20.21
CA GLY A 164 -9.04 -8.71 21.38
C GLY A 164 -8.56 -8.22 22.76
N GLY A 165 -7.96 -7.06 22.90
CA GLY A 165 -7.34 -6.69 24.17
C GLY A 165 -7.48 -5.25 24.65
N ARG A 166 -8.66 -4.62 24.55
CA ARG A 166 -8.87 -3.30 25.17
C ARG A 166 -10.33 -2.99 25.53
N THR A 167 -10.97 -3.86 26.31
CA THR A 167 -12.22 -3.50 27.02
C THR A 167 -12.40 -4.35 28.26
N GLU A 168 -11.43 -4.30 29.18
CA GLU A 168 -11.67 -4.75 30.57
C GLU A 168 -10.58 -4.19 31.49
N ARG A 169 -10.63 -2.92 31.81
CA ARG A 169 -10.12 -2.33 33.06
C ARG A 169 -10.63 -0.89 33.18
N SER A 170 -11.91 -0.72 33.47
CA SER A 170 -12.40 0.50 34.14
C SER A 170 -13.81 0.23 34.65
N ARG A 171 -13.95 -0.66 35.63
CA ARG A 171 -15.11 -0.77 36.52
C ARG A 171 -14.69 -1.64 37.72
N ALA A 172 -13.90 -1.07 38.59
CA ALA A 172 -13.79 -1.52 39.99
C ALA A 172 -12.93 -0.50 40.73
N ASP A 173 -13.51 0.59 41.13
CA ASP A 173 -13.16 1.33 42.34
C ASP A 173 -14.13 2.52 42.53
N GLU A 174 -15.34 2.24 42.94
CA GLU A 174 -16.22 3.15 43.66
C GLU A 174 -16.90 2.29 44.72
N GLY A 175 -16.23 2.15 45.81
CA GLY A 175 -16.72 1.60 47.09
C GLY A 175 -16.34 2.54 48.18
N ASP A 176 -17.35 3.27 48.62
CA ASP A 176 -17.69 3.46 50.03
C ASP A 176 -16.61 4.05 50.95
N ASP A 177 -16.88 5.24 51.43
CA ASP A 177 -16.84 5.56 52.86
C ASP A 177 -17.55 6.90 53.10
N GLY A 178 -18.49 6.80 54.02
CA GLY A 178 -19.41 7.74 54.47
C GLY A 178 -18.91 8.67 55.57
N ALA A 179 -19.84 9.46 55.96
CA ALA A 179 -20.11 10.07 57.26
C ALA A 179 -19.54 11.48 57.53
N ASP A 180 -20.54 12.36 57.76
CA ASP A 180 -20.60 13.37 58.82
C ASP A 180 -19.66 14.57 58.71
N ASP A 181 -20.04 15.81 58.82
CA ASP A 181 -20.90 16.50 59.79
C ASP A 181 -20.78 18.04 59.56
N ASP A 182 -21.87 18.72 59.78
CA ASP A 182 -22.07 20.05 60.30
C ASP A 182 -21.33 21.32 59.81
N GLY A 183 -22.15 22.31 59.52
CA GLY A 183 -21.99 23.61 60.16
C GLY A 183 -21.78 24.83 59.23
N ASP A 184 -22.87 25.49 59.05
CA ASP A 184 -23.04 26.93 59.41
C ASP A 184 -22.56 28.05 58.44
N ASP A 185 -23.57 28.87 58.14
CA ASP A 185 -23.69 30.29 57.96
C ASP A 185 -22.69 31.17 57.15
N GLY A 186 -23.32 31.99 56.34
CA GLY A 186 -22.73 33.30 56.11
C GLY A 186 -22.99 33.93 54.73
N GLN A 187 -24.17 34.46 54.58
CA GLN A 187 -24.55 35.70 53.84
C GLN A 187 -23.41 36.55 53.27
N HIS A 188 -23.53 37.02 52.02
CA HIS A 188 -23.73 38.41 51.56
C HIS A 188 -23.48 38.52 50.05
N ARG A 189 -24.54 38.82 49.34
CA ARG A 189 -24.88 40.09 48.63
C ARG A 189 -23.74 40.71 47.79
N GLY A 190 -24.13 40.94 46.55
CA GLY A 190 -23.73 42.15 45.84
C GLY A 190 -23.51 41.96 44.36
N GLU A 191 -24.55 42.18 43.63
CA GLU A 191 -24.69 43.16 42.55
C GLU A 191 -23.75 43.05 41.34
N GLY A 192 -24.40 42.90 40.20
CA GLY A 192 -23.85 43.22 38.88
C GLY A 192 -23.79 44.77 38.72
N PRO A 193 -23.70 45.36 37.59
CA PRO A 193 -23.98 44.83 36.23
C PRO A 193 -23.05 45.37 35.13
N ALA A 194 -23.34 44.95 33.94
CA ALA A 194 -23.38 45.72 32.67
C ALA A 194 -22.11 46.00 31.85
N ALA A 195 -22.20 45.53 30.65
CA ALA A 195 -22.18 46.26 29.37
C ALA A 195 -20.84 46.64 28.72
N GLY A 196 -20.71 46.17 27.54
CA GLY A 196 -20.51 47.01 26.37
C GLY A 196 -19.12 47.04 25.76
N LYS A 197 -18.88 46.44 24.72
CA LYS A 197 -18.86 46.87 23.31
C LYS A 197 -18.38 45.76 22.43
#